data_f4dc80b405bd2fdaaa545321afa73c8a
#
_entry.id   f4dc80b405bd2fdaaa545321afa73c8a
#
_cell.length_a   1.000
_cell.length_b   1.000
_cell.length_c   1.000
_cell.angle_alpha   90.00
_cell.angle_beta   90.00
_cell.angle_gamma   90.00
#
_symmetry.space_group_name_H-M   'P 1'
#
loop_
_entity.id
_entity.type
_entity.pdbx_description
1 polymer ?
#
loop_
_entity_poly.entity_id
_entity_poly.type
_entity_poly.pdbx_seq_one_letter_code
_entity_poly.pdbx_strand_id
1 'polypeptide(L)'
;MQRSRTLVVNMAIAHYPRIDRRLLMLMWHLADRWGRVTPEGVRVPLRLTHQLLADLVASRRPSVTSALQQLSHEGHISKRGDAWVLHGEPPTELYELGHAASEG
;
A
#
# COMPACT_ATOMS: atom_id res chain seq x y z
N MET A 1 3.74 19.14 -9.64
CA MET A 1 2.37 18.66 -9.88
C MET A 1 2.16 17.26 -9.37
N GLN A 2 2.96 16.29 -9.87
CA GLN A 2 2.85 14.91 -9.37
C GLN A 2 3.18 14.79 -7.88
N ARG A 3 4.10 15.60 -7.37
CA ARG A 3 4.45 15.58 -5.95
C ARG A 3 3.28 15.96 -5.05
N SER A 4 2.52 16.99 -5.44
CA SER A 4 1.35 17.43 -4.65
C SER A 4 0.28 16.37 -4.63
N ARG A 5 0.02 15.73 -5.77
CA ARG A 5 -0.96 14.65 -5.88
C ARG A 5 -0.56 13.45 -5.02
N THR A 6 0.73 13.05 -5.08
CA THR A 6 1.24 11.93 -4.28
C THR A 6 1.11 12.20 -2.79
N LEU A 7 1.45 13.43 -2.36
CA LEU A 7 1.33 13.82 -0.96
C LEU A 7 -0.12 13.78 -0.48
N VAL A 8 -1.06 14.30 -1.27
CA VAL A 8 -2.48 14.30 -0.92
C VAL A 8 -3.00 12.87 -0.79
N VAL A 9 -2.64 11.98 -1.72
CA VAL A 9 -3.06 10.58 -1.67
C VAL A 9 -2.50 9.90 -0.42
N ASN A 10 -1.22 10.10 -0.10
CA ASN A 10 -0.60 9.52 1.10
C ASN A 10 -1.28 10.00 2.37
N MET A 11 -1.61 11.28 2.49
CA MET A 11 -2.32 11.83 3.64
C MET A 11 -3.72 11.23 3.77
N ALA A 12 -4.43 11.09 2.65
CA ALA A 12 -5.77 10.51 2.65
C ALA A 12 -5.74 9.03 3.06
N ILE A 13 -4.75 8.27 2.60
CA ILE A 13 -4.56 6.87 2.99
C ILE A 13 -4.34 6.77 4.51
N ALA A 14 -3.51 7.64 5.07
CA ALA A 14 -3.20 7.62 6.50
C ALA A 14 -4.42 7.88 7.39
N HIS A 15 -5.46 8.52 6.84
CA HIS A 15 -6.70 8.79 7.57
C HIS A 15 -7.77 7.72 7.40
N TYR A 16 -7.53 6.71 6.57
CA TYR A 16 -8.49 5.61 6.41
C TYR A 16 -8.59 4.82 7.73
N PRO A 17 -9.82 4.45 8.17
CA PRO A 17 -9.98 3.90 9.52
C PRO A 17 -9.36 2.52 9.73
N ARG A 18 -9.34 1.65 8.72
CA ARG A 18 -8.82 0.29 8.86
C ARG A 18 -7.35 0.22 8.44
N ILE A 19 -6.51 -0.30 9.34
CA ILE A 19 -5.06 -0.41 9.10
C ILE A 19 -4.75 -1.33 7.93
N ASP A 20 -5.43 -2.48 7.82
CA ASP A 20 -5.22 -3.40 6.72
C ASP A 20 -5.53 -2.75 5.36
N ARG A 21 -6.59 -1.97 5.30
CA ARG A 21 -6.92 -1.22 4.07
C ARG A 21 -5.90 -0.13 3.79
N ARG A 22 -5.45 0.60 4.81
CA ARG A 22 -4.40 1.61 4.64
C ARG A 22 -3.12 1.01 4.07
N LEU A 23 -2.71 -0.15 4.59
CA LEU A 23 -1.51 -0.83 4.12
C LEU A 23 -1.66 -1.29 2.66
N LEU A 24 -2.79 -1.89 2.32
CA LEU A 24 -3.03 -2.37 0.97
C LEU A 24 -3.05 -1.22 -0.03
N MET A 25 -3.73 -0.13 0.32
CA MET A 25 -3.77 1.08 -0.51
C MET A 25 -2.38 1.68 -0.69
N LEU A 26 -1.60 1.77 0.38
CA LEU A 26 -0.24 2.29 0.33
C LEU A 26 0.65 1.44 -0.58
N MET A 27 0.60 0.13 -0.43
CA MET A 27 1.42 -0.77 -1.24
C MET A 27 1.10 -0.65 -2.73
N TRP A 28 -0.17 -0.59 -3.09
CA TRP A 28 -0.57 -0.40 -4.48
C TRP A 28 -0.21 0.98 -4.99
N HIS A 29 -0.28 2.01 -4.14
CA HIS A 29 0.15 3.35 -4.48
C HIS A 29 1.66 3.38 -4.80
N LEU A 30 2.47 2.69 -4.00
CA LEU A 30 3.90 2.56 -4.25
C LEU A 30 4.17 1.73 -5.51
N ALA A 31 3.37 0.70 -5.75
CA ALA A 31 3.50 -0.17 -6.91
C ALA A 31 3.23 0.59 -8.22
N ASP A 32 2.38 1.61 -8.19
CA ASP A 32 2.12 2.44 -9.36
C ASP A 32 3.40 3.10 -9.90
N ARG A 33 4.34 3.38 -9.01
CA ARG A 33 5.60 4.04 -9.39
C ARG A 33 6.76 3.07 -9.51
N TRP A 34 6.88 2.12 -8.58
CA TRP A 34 8.05 1.23 -8.50
C TRP A 34 7.72 -0.23 -8.70
N GLY A 35 6.46 -0.58 -8.88
CA GLY A 35 6.04 -1.96 -9.04
C GLY A 35 6.46 -2.54 -10.38
N ARG A 36 6.65 -3.86 -10.40
CA ARG A 36 6.96 -4.62 -11.59
C ARG A 36 6.00 -5.78 -11.73
N VAL A 37 5.37 -5.90 -12.88
CA VAL A 37 4.45 -7.00 -13.15
C VAL A 37 5.26 -8.29 -13.35
N THR A 38 4.90 -9.33 -12.62
CA THR A 38 5.51 -10.64 -12.73
C THR A 38 4.40 -11.69 -12.91
N PRO A 39 4.75 -12.94 -13.28
CA PRO A 39 3.74 -14.01 -13.35
C PRO A 39 3.02 -14.28 -12.03
N GLU A 40 3.62 -13.94 -10.90
CA GLU A 40 3.04 -14.15 -9.56
C GLU A 40 2.17 -12.99 -9.10
N GLY A 41 2.37 -11.80 -9.63
CA GLY A 41 1.67 -10.59 -9.22
C GLY A 41 2.54 -9.36 -9.44
N VAL A 42 2.19 -8.25 -8.79
CA VAL A 42 2.97 -7.02 -8.90
C VAL A 42 3.99 -6.97 -7.77
N ARG A 43 5.27 -7.07 -8.13
CA ARG A 43 6.36 -7.02 -7.17
C ARG A 43 6.73 -5.56 -6.88
N VAL A 44 6.81 -5.22 -5.61
CA VAL A 44 7.27 -3.91 -5.14
C VAL A 44 8.69 -4.09 -4.61
N PRO A 45 9.73 -3.72 -5.38
CA PRO A 45 11.12 -3.99 -5.02
C PRO A 45 11.68 -2.93 -4.06
N LEU A 46 10.93 -2.60 -3.04
CA LEU A 46 11.30 -1.67 -2.00
C LEU A 46 11.40 -2.42 -0.68
N ARG A 47 12.40 -2.09 0.12
CA ARG A 47 12.55 -2.69 1.43
C ARG A 47 11.58 -2.04 2.42
N LEU A 48 10.36 -2.54 2.46
CA LEU A 48 9.31 -2.02 3.33
C LEU A 48 9.26 -2.83 4.61
N THR A 49 9.98 -2.37 5.64
CA THR A 49 9.96 -3.01 6.95
C THR A 49 8.64 -2.72 7.65
N HIS A 50 8.29 -3.54 8.65
CA HIS A 50 7.09 -3.31 9.46
C HIS A 50 7.11 -1.93 10.12
N GLN A 51 8.27 -1.50 10.62
CA GLN A 51 8.40 -0.18 11.25
C GLN A 51 8.19 0.95 10.23
N LEU A 52 8.80 0.83 9.05
CA LEU A 52 8.62 1.83 8.00
C LEU A 52 7.15 1.92 7.58
N LEU A 53 6.51 0.78 7.37
CA LEU A 53 5.09 0.74 7.02
C LEU A 53 4.23 1.36 8.12
N ALA A 54 4.56 1.08 9.39
CA ALA A 54 3.85 1.68 10.52
C ALA A 54 3.96 3.20 10.51
N ASP A 55 5.15 3.72 10.25
CA ASP A 55 5.38 5.17 10.16
C ASP A 55 4.57 5.78 9.01
N LEU A 56 4.56 5.10 7.86
CA LEU A 56 3.87 5.61 6.65
C LEU A 56 2.35 5.60 6.80
N VAL A 57 1.78 4.64 7.53
CA VAL A 57 0.32 4.58 7.72
C VAL A 57 -0.13 5.17 9.05
N ALA A 58 0.77 5.82 9.77
CA ALA A 58 0.50 6.45 11.06
C ALA A 58 -0.10 5.46 12.06
N SER A 59 0.59 4.33 12.25
CA SER A 59 0.14 3.27 13.15
C SER A 59 1.33 2.70 13.91
N ARG A 60 1.07 1.71 14.76
CA ARG A 60 2.10 1.05 15.56
C ARG A 60 2.55 -0.24 14.88
N ARG A 61 3.82 -0.60 15.07
CA ARG A 61 4.39 -1.80 14.47
C ARG A 61 3.59 -3.08 14.76
N PRO A 62 3.15 -3.37 16.01
CA PRO A 62 2.35 -4.58 16.25
C PRO A 62 1.05 -4.62 15.46
N SER A 63 0.38 -3.49 15.31
CA SER A 63 -0.86 -3.40 14.52
C SER A 63 -0.59 -3.65 13.04
N VAL A 64 0.52 -3.13 12.51
CA VAL A 64 0.94 -3.36 11.13
C VAL A 64 1.29 -4.85 10.92
N THR A 65 2.01 -5.45 11.86
CA THR A 65 2.36 -6.88 11.79
C THR A 65 1.10 -7.74 11.67
N SER A 66 0.11 -7.49 12.54
CA SER A 66 -1.17 -8.21 12.50
C SER A 66 -1.92 -7.99 11.19
N ALA A 67 -1.96 -6.74 10.71
CA ALA A 67 -2.64 -6.41 9.46
C ALA A 67 -1.96 -7.07 8.25
N LEU A 68 -0.63 -7.10 8.21
CA LEU A 68 0.12 -7.78 7.14
C LEU A 68 -0.16 -9.28 7.13
N GLN A 69 -0.22 -9.90 8.32
CA GLN A 69 -0.56 -11.31 8.44
C GLN A 69 -1.95 -11.58 7.91
N GLN A 70 -2.91 -10.71 8.23
CA GLN A 70 -4.28 -10.83 7.74
C GLN A 70 -4.34 -10.70 6.21
N LEU A 71 -3.66 -9.72 5.64
CA LEU A 71 -3.62 -9.52 4.19
C LEU A 71 -2.96 -10.71 3.49
N SER A 72 -1.90 -11.27 4.07
CA SER A 72 -1.24 -12.46 3.52
C SER A 72 -2.17 -13.68 3.58
N HIS A 73 -2.86 -13.86 4.68
CA HIS A 73 -3.81 -14.96 4.85
C HIS A 73 -4.97 -14.87 3.86
N GLU A 74 -5.42 -13.66 3.58
CA GLU A 74 -6.49 -13.42 2.60
C GLU A 74 -6.02 -13.49 1.15
N GLY A 75 -4.73 -13.64 0.92
CA GLY A 75 -4.18 -13.78 -0.43
C GLY A 75 -3.96 -12.47 -1.17
N HIS A 76 -4.01 -11.34 -0.48
CA HIS A 76 -3.81 -10.03 -1.11
C HIS A 76 -2.34 -9.70 -1.33
N ILE A 77 -1.48 -10.21 -0.49
CA ILE A 77 -0.04 -9.97 -0.56
C ILE A 77 0.73 -11.26 -0.24
N SER A 78 1.98 -11.30 -0.69
CA SER A 78 2.93 -12.32 -0.25
C SER A 78 4.31 -11.70 -0.23
N LYS A 79 5.27 -12.36 0.40
CA LYS A 79 6.63 -11.87 0.50
C LYS A 79 7.57 -12.76 -0.30
N ARG A 80 8.47 -12.14 -1.07
CA ARG A 80 9.51 -12.82 -1.84
C ARG A 80 10.86 -12.17 -1.50
N GLY A 81 11.64 -12.83 -0.65
CA GLY A 81 12.85 -12.23 -0.12
C GLY A 81 12.53 -10.96 0.65
N ASP A 82 13.10 -9.83 0.23
CA ASP A 82 12.83 -8.53 0.85
C ASP A 82 11.70 -7.76 0.17
N ALA A 83 11.13 -8.30 -0.91
CA ALA A 83 10.09 -7.62 -1.68
C ALA A 83 8.70 -8.14 -1.33
N TRP A 84 7.72 -7.26 -1.38
CA TRP A 84 6.31 -7.61 -1.31
C TRP A 84 5.77 -7.84 -2.71
N VAL A 85 4.89 -8.83 -2.84
CA VAL A 85 4.18 -9.12 -4.10
C VAL A 85 2.70 -8.91 -3.85
N LEU A 86 2.08 -8.09 -4.70
CA LEU A 86 0.65 -7.76 -4.60
C LEU A 86 -0.12 -8.61 -5.59
N HIS A 87 -1.21 -9.20 -5.13
CA HIS A 87 -2.06 -10.09 -5.94
C HIS A 87 -3.40 -9.44 -6.21
N GLY A 88 -3.98 -9.77 -7.37
CA GLY A 88 -5.28 -9.24 -7.76
C GLY A 88 -5.17 -7.82 -8.32
N GLU A 89 -6.13 -6.99 -7.99
CA GLU A 89 -6.23 -5.63 -8.50
C GLU A 89 -6.14 -4.62 -7.37
N PRO A 90 -5.72 -3.36 -7.68
CA PRO A 90 -5.71 -2.30 -6.68
C PRO A 90 -7.11 -2.08 -6.09
N PRO A 91 -7.19 -1.73 -4.78
CA PRO A 91 -8.48 -1.40 -4.19
C PRO A 91 -9.14 -0.22 -4.91
N THR A 92 -10.46 -0.29 -5.09
CA THR A 92 -11.22 0.79 -5.74
C THR A 92 -11.09 2.11 -4.98
N GLU A 93 -10.98 2.04 -3.65
CA GLU A 93 -10.77 3.23 -2.80
C GLU A 93 -9.54 4.03 -3.24
N LEU A 94 -8.48 3.36 -3.70
CA LEU A 94 -7.27 4.02 -4.15
C LEU A 94 -7.51 4.84 -5.42
N TYR A 95 -8.28 4.32 -6.35
CA TYR A 95 -8.67 5.05 -7.56
C TYR A 95 -9.50 6.28 -7.21
N GLU A 96 -10.42 6.17 -6.28
CA GLU A 96 -11.26 7.28 -5.82
C GLU A 96 -10.40 8.39 -5.21
N LEU A 97 -9.43 8.04 -4.37
CA LEU A 97 -8.51 9.00 -3.79
C LEU A 97 -7.64 9.68 -4.85
N GLY A 98 -7.14 8.89 -5.81
CA GLY A 98 -6.33 9.41 -6.91
C GLY A 98 -7.13 10.37 -7.79
N HIS A 99 -8.38 10.05 -8.07
CA HIS A 99 -9.26 10.89 -8.85
C HIS A 99 -9.57 12.21 -8.13
N ALA A 100 -9.92 12.12 -6.84
CA ALA A 100 -10.17 13.31 -6.03
C ALA A 100 -8.94 14.22 -5.95
N ALA A 101 -7.75 13.64 -5.80
CA ALA A 101 -6.49 14.38 -5.77
C ALA A 101 -6.21 15.05 -7.13
N SER A 102 -6.62 14.43 -8.24
CA SER A 102 -6.44 14.99 -9.58
C SER A 102 -7.34 16.19 -9.81
N GLU A 103 -8.52 16.18 -9.25
CA GLU A 103 -9.50 17.27 -9.40
C GLU A 103 -9.17 18.45 -8.48
N GLY A 104 -8.52 18.17 -7.37
CA GLY A 104 -8.13 19.19 -6.42
C GLY A 104 -6.85 19.90 -6.82
#